data_e9182e84883ec92ed1a6cfd406d60341
#
_entry.id   e9182e84883ec92ed1a6cfd406d60341
#
_cell.length_a   1.000
_cell.length_b   1.000
_cell.length_c   1.000
_cell.angle_alpha   90.00
_cell.angle_beta   90.00
_cell.angle_gamma   90.00
#
_symmetry.space_group_name_H-M   'P 1'
#
loop_
_entity.id
_entity.type
_entity.pdbx_description
1 polymer ?
#
loop_
_entity_poly.entity_id
_entity_poly.type
_entity_poly.pdbx_seq_one_letter_code
_entity_poly.pdbx_strand_id
1 'polypeptide(L)'
;MGANPSGKEGGAPIENQRTLRIHLVLEVSIPEGTPLFQALTLAFWRFQGLAVTTLFTAVLQAIEARTRMELEARFPGRFRNKGTQPRQWQLPFGPVRLALTKLWDPVARRTVYPLKEAMELPKHVRWCEETLVPGYRLAVLQSFRQSQKAIRGLAPDGRAPSHHTVHRRFQGFAETLDPVPDYTHRPGPKPAAYQQADGTKLKLQAQGHNAGSADLRLVVGSRTPHGPLEVLDYSVGDSWDEISQRLRQRFPKPPKVLISDGEEGIPEALAGPETLHQRCLVHGRRNLPFALYQDGYPKADRDRIEQAFGRIPGLQLCQAELARVDPTDKPAIRELLEASEQAFLALKRRLPAADFPHTRRYVLGLIEDGLAYLRHLLATGQTIPLSTNRLESIWSRVLLRLKQIGRRWSAPGALNMLAACLVYALHPQRYAEAEAALRGEHLPQVSVLITSLETVWAS
;
A
#
# COMPACT_ATOMS: atom_id res chain seq x y z
N MET A 1 -24.92 -9.21 -50.19
CA MET A 1 -24.06 -8.13 -50.73
C MET A 1 -23.70 -7.29 -49.50
N GLY A 2 -22.61 -7.28 -48.90
CA GLY A 2 -21.24 -7.44 -49.32
C GLY A 2 -20.53 -6.23 -48.74
N ALA A 3 -19.44 -6.39 -48.22
CA ALA A 3 -18.30 -5.53 -48.03
C ALA A 3 -17.77 -5.51 -46.60
N ASN A 4 -16.78 -6.34 -46.43
CA ASN A 4 -15.85 -6.34 -45.32
C ASN A 4 -14.72 -5.34 -45.63
N PRO A 5 -14.38 -4.35 -44.83
CA PRO A 5 -13.15 -3.61 -44.98
C PRO A 5 -12.06 -4.21 -44.12
N SER A 6 -11.18 -4.98 -44.70
CA SER A 6 -9.88 -5.35 -44.18
C SER A 6 -8.98 -4.11 -44.10
N GLY A 7 -8.96 -3.42 -42.98
CA GLY A 7 -7.95 -2.43 -42.62
C GLY A 7 -6.67 -3.12 -42.16
N LYS A 8 -5.70 -3.28 -43.05
CA LYS A 8 -4.30 -3.52 -42.69
C LYS A 8 -3.75 -2.21 -42.08
N GLU A 9 -3.68 -2.13 -40.78
CA GLU A 9 -2.80 -1.16 -40.13
C GLU A 9 -1.34 -1.62 -40.31
N GLY A 10 -0.72 -1.07 -41.33
CA GLY A 10 0.72 -1.13 -41.52
C GLY A 10 1.39 -0.25 -40.45
N GLY A 11 1.80 -0.85 -39.34
CA GLY A 11 2.68 -0.19 -38.41
C GLY A 11 4.00 0.18 -39.11
N ALA A 12 4.37 1.46 -39.07
CA ALA A 12 5.66 1.93 -39.55
C ALA A 12 6.79 1.12 -38.91
N PRO A 13 7.84 0.74 -39.64
CA PRO A 13 8.97 0.03 -39.08
C PRO A 13 9.65 0.93 -38.03
N ILE A 14 9.73 0.44 -36.82
CA ILE A 14 10.50 1.10 -35.75
C ILE A 14 11.98 1.00 -36.15
N GLU A 15 12.51 2.08 -36.74
CA GLU A 15 13.94 2.22 -37.03
C GLU A 15 14.71 2.15 -35.69
N ASN A 16 15.54 1.13 -35.52
CA ASN A 16 16.41 0.75 -34.39
C ASN A 16 15.97 -0.44 -33.52
N GLN A 17 15.18 -1.34 -34.05
CA GLN A 17 14.89 -2.58 -33.33
C GLN A 17 16.10 -3.57 -33.45
N ARG A 18 16.75 -3.87 -32.29
CA ARG A 18 17.79 -4.89 -32.22
C ARG A 18 17.13 -6.26 -32.10
N THR A 19 17.34 -7.14 -33.07
CA THR A 19 16.82 -8.51 -33.05
C THR A 19 17.92 -9.49 -32.66
N LEU A 20 17.69 -10.30 -31.63
CA LEU A 20 18.54 -11.42 -31.23
C LEU A 20 17.83 -12.72 -31.57
N ARG A 21 18.45 -13.58 -32.41
CA ARG A 21 17.95 -14.92 -32.70
C ARG A 21 18.81 -15.95 -31.97
N ILE A 22 18.17 -16.91 -31.34
CA ILE A 22 18.85 -17.94 -30.55
C ILE A 22 18.24 -19.30 -30.93
N HIS A 23 19.08 -20.23 -31.24
CA HIS A 23 18.70 -21.63 -31.47
C HIS A 23 19.02 -22.44 -30.23
N LEU A 24 18.04 -23.16 -29.71
CA LEU A 24 18.17 -23.95 -28.49
C LEU A 24 17.73 -25.38 -28.74
N VAL A 25 18.55 -26.34 -28.34
CA VAL A 25 18.22 -27.78 -28.34
C VAL A 25 17.96 -28.18 -26.88
N LEU A 26 16.82 -28.81 -26.64
CA LEU A 26 16.45 -29.36 -25.34
C LEU A 26 16.37 -30.86 -25.44
N GLU A 27 17.23 -31.56 -24.72
CA GLU A 27 17.17 -33.01 -24.53
C GLU A 27 16.69 -33.35 -23.13
N VAL A 28 15.68 -34.22 -23.06
CA VAL A 28 15.13 -34.68 -21.78
C VAL A 28 15.22 -36.18 -21.71
N SER A 29 16.11 -36.72 -20.88
CA SER A 29 16.21 -38.13 -20.57
C SER A 29 15.28 -38.49 -19.42
N ILE A 30 14.35 -39.41 -19.65
CA ILE A 30 13.38 -39.85 -18.67
C ILE A 30 13.79 -41.24 -18.17
N PRO A 31 14.09 -41.41 -16.85
CA PRO A 31 14.40 -42.71 -16.30
C PRO A 31 13.23 -43.69 -16.43
N GLU A 32 13.55 -44.95 -16.73
CA GLU A 32 12.56 -46.02 -16.81
C GLU A 32 11.75 -46.14 -15.51
N GLY A 33 10.45 -46.38 -15.61
CA GLY A 33 9.55 -46.48 -14.48
C GLY A 33 9.07 -45.15 -13.89
N THR A 34 9.55 -43.99 -14.40
CA THR A 34 9.05 -42.68 -13.95
C THR A 34 7.77 -42.30 -14.72
N PRO A 35 6.68 -41.89 -14.04
CA PRO A 35 5.49 -41.40 -14.72
C PRO A 35 5.82 -40.22 -15.64
N LEU A 36 5.50 -40.36 -16.92
CA LEU A 36 5.90 -39.43 -17.98
C LEU A 36 5.55 -37.98 -17.68
N PHE A 37 4.31 -37.70 -17.22
CA PHE A 37 3.86 -36.37 -16.91
C PHE A 37 4.69 -35.74 -15.78
N GLN A 38 4.98 -36.51 -14.73
CA GLN A 38 5.78 -36.04 -13.60
C GLN A 38 7.23 -35.76 -14.01
N ALA A 39 7.81 -36.65 -14.80
CA ALA A 39 9.16 -36.48 -15.31
C ALA A 39 9.29 -35.24 -16.19
N LEU A 40 8.37 -35.05 -17.14
CA LEU A 40 8.34 -33.86 -17.99
C LEU A 40 8.13 -32.58 -17.17
N THR A 41 7.18 -32.55 -16.25
CA THR A 41 6.94 -31.39 -15.38
C THR A 41 8.19 -31.00 -14.60
N LEU A 42 8.89 -31.96 -14.00
CA LEU A 42 10.13 -31.74 -13.27
C LEU A 42 11.30 -31.32 -14.20
N ALA A 43 11.41 -31.93 -15.37
CA ALA A 43 12.40 -31.56 -16.35
C ALA A 43 12.24 -30.12 -16.83
N PHE A 44 11.02 -29.72 -17.18
CA PHE A 44 10.73 -28.34 -17.60
C PHE A 44 10.92 -27.32 -16.48
N TRP A 45 10.56 -27.66 -15.25
CA TRP A 45 10.84 -26.84 -14.10
C TRP A 45 12.34 -26.56 -13.87
N ARG A 46 13.16 -27.65 -13.97
CA ARG A 46 14.63 -27.52 -13.86
C ARG A 46 15.23 -26.81 -15.07
N PHE A 47 14.68 -27.04 -16.24
CA PHE A 47 15.11 -26.40 -17.48
C PHE A 47 14.98 -24.89 -17.43
N GLN A 48 13.88 -24.35 -16.91
CA GLN A 48 13.69 -22.92 -16.76
C GLN A 48 14.85 -22.23 -16.01
N GLY A 49 15.29 -22.81 -14.91
CA GLY A 49 16.39 -22.24 -14.13
C GLY A 49 17.74 -22.29 -14.85
N LEU A 50 18.10 -23.48 -15.38
CA LEU A 50 19.44 -23.71 -15.93
C LEU A 50 19.59 -23.17 -17.35
N ALA A 51 18.66 -23.49 -18.23
CA ALA A 51 18.76 -23.09 -19.63
C ALA A 51 18.65 -21.60 -19.82
N VAL A 52 17.66 -20.95 -19.14
CA VAL A 52 17.49 -19.51 -19.22
C VAL A 52 18.72 -18.79 -18.63
N THR A 53 19.28 -19.29 -17.52
CA THR A 53 20.50 -18.72 -16.94
C THR A 53 21.70 -18.85 -17.88
N THR A 54 21.88 -20.03 -18.50
CA THR A 54 22.98 -20.30 -19.46
C THR A 54 22.83 -19.42 -20.69
N LEU A 55 21.62 -19.36 -21.25
CA LEU A 55 21.31 -18.54 -22.41
C LEU A 55 21.57 -17.05 -22.13
N PHE A 56 21.05 -16.53 -21.00
CA PHE A 56 21.25 -15.14 -20.62
C PHE A 56 22.74 -14.83 -20.41
N THR A 57 23.49 -15.78 -19.83
CA THR A 57 24.95 -15.65 -19.67
C THR A 57 25.65 -15.52 -21.02
N ALA A 58 25.29 -16.39 -22.00
CA ALA A 58 25.84 -16.35 -23.34
C ALA A 58 25.53 -15.04 -24.07
N VAL A 59 24.30 -14.52 -23.93
CA VAL A 59 23.89 -13.22 -24.46
C VAL A 59 24.74 -12.08 -23.88
N LEU A 60 24.94 -12.06 -22.57
CA LEU A 60 25.75 -11.04 -21.92
C LEU A 60 27.21 -11.11 -22.36
N GLN A 61 27.76 -12.31 -22.56
CA GLN A 61 29.10 -12.51 -23.09
C GLN A 61 29.23 -12.00 -24.53
N ALA A 62 28.24 -12.26 -25.38
CA ALA A 62 28.19 -11.74 -26.74
C ALA A 62 28.11 -10.21 -26.79
N ILE A 63 27.28 -9.60 -25.93
CA ILE A 63 27.22 -8.13 -25.80
C ILE A 63 28.57 -7.57 -25.35
N GLU A 64 29.21 -8.17 -24.37
CA GLU A 64 30.52 -7.72 -23.86
C GLU A 64 31.58 -7.79 -24.97
N ALA A 65 31.66 -8.91 -25.68
CA ALA A 65 32.61 -9.11 -26.78
C ALA A 65 32.40 -8.08 -27.89
N ARG A 66 31.14 -7.86 -28.30
CA ARG A 66 30.78 -6.85 -29.30
C ARG A 66 31.16 -5.43 -28.85
N THR A 67 30.80 -5.03 -27.64
CA THR A 67 31.11 -3.70 -27.13
C THR A 67 32.61 -3.47 -27.02
N ARG A 68 33.38 -4.50 -26.67
CA ARG A 68 34.84 -4.44 -26.68
C ARG A 68 35.38 -4.18 -28.08
N MET A 69 34.88 -4.88 -29.10
CA MET A 69 35.28 -4.69 -30.49
C MET A 69 34.92 -3.27 -30.98
N GLU A 70 33.73 -2.78 -30.64
CA GLU A 70 33.28 -1.41 -30.98
C GLU A 70 34.16 -0.34 -30.33
N LEU A 71 34.57 -0.53 -29.06
CA LEU A 71 35.50 0.38 -28.36
C LEU A 71 36.88 0.38 -29.00
N GLU A 72 37.42 -0.78 -29.38
CA GLU A 72 38.71 -0.90 -30.05
C GLU A 72 38.68 -0.30 -31.45
N ALA A 73 37.62 -0.52 -32.21
CA ALA A 73 37.44 0.07 -33.54
C ALA A 73 37.32 1.62 -33.48
N ARG A 74 36.62 2.13 -32.46
CA ARG A 74 36.43 3.58 -32.28
C ARG A 74 37.67 4.29 -31.76
N PHE A 75 38.48 3.57 -30.96
CA PHE A 75 39.69 4.14 -30.31
C PHE A 75 40.87 3.15 -30.36
N PRO A 76 41.46 2.91 -31.52
CA PRO A 76 42.51 1.91 -31.72
C PRO A 76 43.66 2.10 -30.78
N GLY A 77 44.09 1.03 -30.09
CA GLY A 77 45.25 1.03 -29.17
C GLY A 77 45.12 1.87 -27.91
N ARG A 78 43.97 2.49 -27.67
CA ARG A 78 43.72 3.34 -26.49
C ARG A 78 43.62 2.55 -25.19
N PHE A 79 42.94 1.41 -25.24
CA PHE A 79 42.62 0.64 -24.04
C PHE A 79 43.68 -0.44 -23.74
N ARG A 80 44.08 -0.59 -22.46
CA ARG A 80 44.95 -1.65 -22.01
C ARG A 80 44.12 -2.70 -21.23
N ASN A 81 44.21 -3.95 -21.62
CA ASN A 81 43.58 -5.04 -20.89
C ASN A 81 44.20 -5.23 -19.50
N LYS A 82 43.42 -5.16 -18.44
CA LYS A 82 43.81 -5.35 -17.03
C LYS A 82 43.24 -6.64 -16.44
N GLY A 83 42.89 -7.61 -17.30
CA GLY A 83 42.31 -8.89 -16.90
C GLY A 83 40.80 -8.80 -16.70
N THR A 84 40.25 -9.64 -15.84
CA THR A 84 38.80 -9.76 -15.61
C THR A 84 38.46 -9.56 -14.15
N GLN A 85 37.17 -9.26 -13.91
CA GLN A 85 36.60 -9.19 -12.56
C GLN A 85 35.37 -10.08 -12.49
N PRO A 86 35.32 -11.09 -11.61
CA PRO A 86 34.11 -11.91 -11.45
C PRO A 86 32.97 -11.07 -10.89
N ARG A 87 31.80 -11.25 -11.47
CA ARG A 87 30.54 -10.66 -11.03
C ARG A 87 29.46 -11.70 -11.03
N GLN A 88 28.55 -11.57 -10.09
CA GLN A 88 27.37 -12.41 -10.01
C GLN A 88 26.15 -11.51 -9.81
N TRP A 89 25.14 -11.72 -10.65
CA TRP A 89 23.80 -11.15 -10.48
C TRP A 89 22.84 -12.28 -10.16
N GLN A 90 21.86 -11.98 -9.34
CA GLN A 90 20.77 -12.89 -9.04
C GLN A 90 19.52 -12.40 -9.77
N LEU A 91 19.04 -13.21 -10.70
CA LEU A 91 17.86 -12.98 -11.51
C LEU A 91 16.71 -13.88 -11.04
N PRO A 92 15.45 -13.64 -11.46
CA PRO A 92 14.32 -14.49 -11.07
C PRO A 92 14.49 -15.96 -11.43
N PHE A 93 15.21 -16.22 -12.52
CA PHE A 93 15.46 -17.56 -13.04
C PHE A 93 16.78 -18.20 -12.58
N GLY A 94 17.57 -17.48 -11.75
CA GLY A 94 18.80 -18.03 -11.17
C GLY A 94 20.00 -17.09 -11.18
N PRO A 95 21.18 -17.56 -10.72
CA PRO A 95 22.41 -16.77 -10.66
C PRO A 95 23.11 -16.72 -12.01
N VAL A 96 23.41 -15.52 -12.47
CA VAL A 96 24.27 -15.27 -13.63
C VAL A 96 25.66 -14.88 -13.16
N ARG A 97 26.70 -15.61 -13.61
CA ARG A 97 28.09 -15.36 -13.25
C ARG A 97 28.88 -15.03 -14.50
N LEU A 98 29.56 -13.89 -14.47
CA LEU A 98 30.39 -13.40 -15.57
C LEU A 98 31.74 -12.94 -15.05
N ALA A 99 32.76 -13.10 -15.88
CA ALA A 99 34.08 -12.51 -15.70
C ALA A 99 34.14 -11.24 -16.56
N LEU A 100 33.80 -10.09 -16.00
CA LEU A 100 33.79 -8.81 -16.72
C LEU A 100 35.20 -8.38 -17.10
N THR A 101 35.43 -8.07 -18.38
CA THR A 101 36.70 -7.52 -18.86
C THR A 101 36.96 -6.13 -18.26
N LYS A 102 38.16 -5.92 -17.75
CA LYS A 102 38.63 -4.61 -17.28
C LYS A 102 39.55 -4.00 -18.32
N LEU A 103 39.16 -2.87 -18.86
CA LEU A 103 39.98 -2.07 -19.78
C LEU A 103 40.43 -0.81 -19.05
N TRP A 104 41.74 -0.56 -19.06
CA TRP A 104 42.27 0.69 -18.55
C TRP A 104 42.35 1.72 -19.67
N ASP A 105 41.72 2.88 -19.44
CA ASP A 105 41.81 4.04 -20.30
C ASP A 105 42.87 5.01 -19.75
N PRO A 106 44.08 5.09 -20.35
CA PRO A 106 45.12 5.97 -19.89
C PRO A 106 44.82 7.46 -20.08
N VAL A 107 43.99 7.80 -21.05
CA VAL A 107 43.57 9.19 -21.34
C VAL A 107 42.59 9.68 -20.30
N ALA A 108 41.53 8.92 -20.06
CA ALA A 108 40.53 9.24 -19.04
C ALA A 108 40.95 8.82 -17.61
N ARG A 109 42.09 8.15 -17.44
CA ARG A 109 42.61 7.62 -16.17
C ARG A 109 41.58 6.81 -15.37
N ARG A 110 40.77 6.01 -16.06
CA ARG A 110 39.71 5.19 -15.43
C ARG A 110 39.71 3.76 -15.98
N THR A 111 39.11 2.87 -15.17
CA THR A 111 38.81 1.51 -15.63
C THR A 111 37.42 1.50 -16.28
N VAL A 112 37.35 0.96 -17.51
CA VAL A 112 36.14 0.77 -18.27
C VAL A 112 35.77 -0.71 -18.24
N TYR A 113 34.50 -1.01 -18.05
CA TYR A 113 33.92 -2.35 -18.16
C TYR A 113 32.96 -2.36 -19.34
N PRO A 114 33.32 -2.93 -20.48
CA PRO A 114 32.49 -2.86 -21.70
C PRO A 114 31.02 -3.23 -21.46
N LEU A 115 30.76 -4.33 -20.80
CA LEU A 115 29.38 -4.75 -20.52
C LEU A 115 28.63 -3.74 -19.66
N LYS A 116 29.26 -3.14 -18.64
CA LYS A 116 28.60 -2.14 -17.79
C LYS A 116 28.27 -0.87 -18.55
N GLU A 117 29.16 -0.42 -19.41
CA GLU A 117 28.91 0.75 -20.26
C GLU A 117 27.75 0.48 -21.23
N ALA A 118 27.74 -0.73 -21.86
CA ALA A 118 26.70 -1.11 -22.82
C ALA A 118 25.31 -1.26 -22.21
N MET A 119 25.24 -1.71 -20.96
CA MET A 119 23.99 -2.03 -20.28
C MET A 119 23.64 -1.02 -19.18
N GLU A 120 24.40 0.05 -19.01
CA GLU A 120 24.19 1.07 -17.96
C GLU A 120 23.99 0.47 -16.56
N LEU A 121 24.71 -0.64 -16.27
CA LEU A 121 24.51 -1.39 -15.05
C LEU A 121 24.86 -0.59 -13.80
N PRO A 122 23.97 -0.46 -12.82
CA PRO A 122 24.23 0.27 -11.60
C PRO A 122 25.40 -0.34 -10.80
N LYS A 123 26.13 0.52 -10.10
CA LYS A 123 27.20 0.07 -9.19
C LYS A 123 26.60 -0.77 -8.05
N HIS A 124 27.27 -1.87 -7.70
CA HIS A 124 26.93 -2.71 -6.55
C HIS A 124 25.56 -3.40 -6.53
N VAL A 125 24.83 -3.43 -7.65
CA VAL A 125 23.59 -4.19 -7.76
C VAL A 125 23.90 -5.68 -7.91
N ARG A 126 23.37 -6.49 -7.01
CA ARG A 126 23.44 -7.96 -7.04
C ARG A 126 22.11 -8.60 -7.39
N TRP A 127 21.00 -7.93 -7.05
CA TRP A 127 19.64 -8.41 -7.24
C TRP A 127 18.93 -7.47 -8.21
N CYS A 128 18.32 -8.03 -9.25
CA CYS A 128 17.48 -7.24 -10.15
C CYS A 128 16.12 -6.94 -9.52
N GLU A 129 15.42 -5.94 -10.03
CA GLU A 129 14.12 -5.53 -9.50
C GLU A 129 13.06 -6.61 -9.69
N GLU A 130 13.11 -7.39 -10.78
CA GLU A 130 12.19 -8.51 -11.02
C GLU A 130 12.26 -9.58 -9.93
N THR A 131 13.44 -9.74 -9.28
CA THR A 131 13.60 -10.64 -8.12
C THR A 131 13.08 -10.00 -6.83
N LEU A 132 13.13 -8.68 -6.71
CA LEU A 132 12.81 -7.95 -5.48
C LEU A 132 11.33 -7.56 -5.40
N VAL A 133 10.73 -7.16 -6.53
CA VAL A 133 9.36 -6.63 -6.59
C VAL A 133 8.30 -7.59 -6.00
N PRO A 134 8.31 -8.91 -6.25
CA PRO A 134 7.41 -9.81 -5.55
C PRO A 134 7.53 -9.73 -4.03
N GLY A 135 8.75 -9.47 -3.54
CA GLY A 135 9.01 -9.22 -2.12
C GLY A 135 8.41 -7.93 -1.58
N TYR A 136 8.27 -6.90 -2.40
CA TYR A 136 7.65 -5.63 -1.99
C TYR A 136 6.16 -5.79 -1.76
N ARG A 137 5.45 -6.46 -2.68
CA ARG A 137 4.04 -6.80 -2.52
C ARG A 137 3.80 -7.65 -1.28
N LEU A 138 4.63 -8.66 -1.05
CA LEU A 138 4.56 -9.48 0.15
C LEU A 138 4.90 -8.70 1.41
N ALA A 139 5.82 -7.72 1.34
CA ALA A 139 6.23 -6.91 2.49
C ALA A 139 5.12 -6.01 3.03
N VAL A 140 4.13 -5.64 2.22
CA VAL A 140 2.93 -4.92 2.67
C VAL A 140 1.99 -5.83 3.47
N LEU A 141 2.00 -7.14 3.19
CA LEU A 141 1.10 -8.12 3.80
C LEU A 141 1.72 -8.88 4.97
N GLN A 142 3.05 -9.00 5.00
CA GLN A 142 3.77 -9.82 5.97
C GLN A 142 5.14 -9.25 6.33
N SER A 143 5.86 -9.90 7.27
CA SER A 143 7.19 -9.44 7.67
C SER A 143 8.22 -9.60 6.54
N PHE A 144 9.25 -8.75 6.52
CA PHE A 144 10.35 -8.87 5.54
C PHE A 144 11.07 -10.23 5.59
N ARG A 145 11.09 -10.89 6.75
CA ARG A 145 11.64 -12.25 6.89
C ARG A 145 10.75 -13.29 6.21
N GLN A 146 9.44 -13.15 6.32
CA GLN A 146 8.50 -14.03 5.61
C GLN A 146 8.52 -13.77 4.11
N SER A 147 8.60 -12.51 3.69
CA SER A 147 8.80 -12.14 2.28
C SER A 147 10.07 -12.76 1.70
N GLN A 148 11.19 -12.70 2.43
CA GLN A 148 12.42 -13.40 2.05
C GLN A 148 12.23 -14.91 1.89
N LYS A 149 11.54 -15.55 2.86
CA LYS A 149 11.27 -17.01 2.78
C LYS A 149 10.42 -17.36 1.58
N ALA A 150 9.40 -16.54 1.28
CA ALA A 150 8.56 -16.76 0.09
C ALA A 150 9.36 -16.61 -1.20
N ILE A 151 10.17 -15.55 -1.34
CA ILE A 151 11.07 -15.39 -2.49
C ILE A 151 11.99 -16.60 -2.63
N ARG A 152 12.56 -17.10 -1.53
CA ARG A 152 13.42 -18.28 -1.53
C ARG A 152 12.69 -19.52 -2.02
N GLY A 153 11.44 -19.71 -1.63
CA GLY A 153 10.62 -20.85 -2.08
C GLY A 153 10.26 -20.79 -3.58
N LEU A 154 10.19 -19.58 -4.14
CA LEU A 154 9.89 -19.36 -5.56
C LEU A 154 11.15 -19.36 -6.44
N ALA A 155 12.34 -19.15 -5.87
CA ALA A 155 13.57 -19.10 -6.64
C ALA A 155 14.01 -20.51 -7.04
N PRO A 156 14.33 -20.77 -8.33
CA PRO A 156 14.75 -22.11 -8.82
C PRO A 156 15.99 -22.66 -8.12
N ASP A 157 16.89 -21.79 -7.66
CA ASP A 157 18.13 -22.12 -6.95
C ASP A 157 18.00 -22.03 -5.42
N GLY A 158 16.79 -21.78 -4.90
CA GLY A 158 16.54 -21.62 -3.47
C GLY A 158 17.22 -20.42 -2.82
N ARG A 159 17.68 -19.45 -3.59
CA ARG A 159 18.34 -18.25 -3.09
C ARG A 159 17.38 -17.05 -3.05
N ALA A 160 17.52 -16.24 -2.02
CA ALA A 160 16.77 -15.00 -1.88
C ALA A 160 17.66 -13.87 -1.33
N PRO A 161 17.35 -12.61 -1.61
CA PRO A 161 17.98 -11.49 -0.95
C PRO A 161 17.76 -11.58 0.58
N SER A 162 18.69 -11.06 1.37
CA SER A 162 18.46 -10.98 2.81
C SER A 162 17.24 -10.12 3.11
N HIS A 163 16.56 -10.39 4.22
CA HIS A 163 15.41 -9.56 4.63
C HIS A 163 15.80 -8.08 4.83
N HIS A 164 17.04 -7.78 5.19
CA HIS A 164 17.56 -6.42 5.22
C HIS A 164 17.66 -5.79 3.82
N THR A 165 18.05 -6.56 2.82
CA THR A 165 18.08 -6.10 1.42
C THR A 165 16.67 -5.80 0.93
N VAL A 166 15.72 -6.71 1.17
CA VAL A 166 14.30 -6.49 0.84
C VAL A 166 13.77 -5.24 1.55
N HIS A 167 14.03 -5.11 2.85
CA HIS A 167 13.62 -3.94 3.64
C HIS A 167 14.17 -2.63 3.06
N ARG A 168 15.48 -2.54 2.87
CA ARG A 168 16.12 -1.31 2.37
C ARG A 168 15.60 -0.91 0.99
N ARG A 169 15.46 -1.88 0.08
CA ARG A 169 14.97 -1.62 -1.28
C ARG A 169 13.48 -1.26 -1.27
N PHE A 170 12.70 -1.94 -0.43
CA PHE A 170 11.29 -1.61 -0.22
C PHE A 170 11.11 -0.19 0.33
N GLN A 171 11.96 0.28 1.25
CA GLN A 171 11.87 1.65 1.75
C GLN A 171 12.04 2.66 0.62
N GLY A 172 13.04 2.49 -0.24
CA GLY A 172 13.23 3.36 -1.42
C GLY A 172 12.06 3.29 -2.41
N PHE A 173 11.43 2.11 -2.59
CA PHE A 173 10.20 1.99 -3.38
C PHE A 173 9.04 2.72 -2.70
N ALA A 174 8.85 2.53 -1.40
CA ALA A 174 7.74 3.11 -0.67
C ALA A 174 7.82 4.65 -0.59
N GLU A 175 9.02 5.25 -0.64
CA GLU A 175 9.23 6.69 -0.75
C GLU A 175 8.66 7.29 -2.05
N THR A 176 8.51 6.49 -3.10
CA THR A 176 7.90 6.93 -4.36
C THR A 176 6.37 6.86 -4.35
N LEU A 177 5.79 6.24 -3.30
CA LEU A 177 4.36 6.04 -3.19
C LEU A 177 3.72 7.17 -2.38
N ASP A 178 2.85 7.94 -3.01
CA ASP A 178 2.01 8.91 -2.30
C ASP A 178 0.54 8.44 -2.34
N PRO A 179 -0.07 8.08 -1.19
CA PRO A 179 -1.48 7.72 -1.12
C PRO A 179 -2.41 8.92 -1.35
N VAL A 180 -1.93 10.15 -1.19
CA VAL A 180 -2.72 11.36 -1.44
C VAL A 180 -2.72 11.66 -2.94
N PRO A 181 -3.87 11.63 -3.62
CA PRO A 181 -3.93 11.98 -5.02
C PRO A 181 -3.58 13.46 -5.26
N ASP A 182 -3.00 13.76 -6.41
CA ASP A 182 -2.87 15.15 -6.85
C ASP A 182 -4.25 15.72 -7.19
N TYR A 183 -4.71 16.65 -6.38
CA TYR A 183 -5.99 17.32 -6.55
C TYR A 183 -5.91 18.64 -7.33
N THR A 184 -4.71 19.10 -7.67
CA THR A 184 -4.51 20.41 -8.34
C THR A 184 -5.04 20.39 -9.76
N HIS A 185 -4.91 19.29 -10.47
CA HIS A 185 -5.29 19.13 -11.87
C HIS A 185 -6.57 18.32 -12.08
N ARG A 186 -7.24 17.86 -11.02
CA ARG A 186 -8.49 17.09 -11.14
C ARG A 186 -9.71 18.00 -11.25
N PRO A 187 -10.50 17.92 -12.33
CA PRO A 187 -11.75 18.66 -12.43
C PRO A 187 -12.82 18.12 -11.48
N GLY A 188 -13.72 18.99 -11.05
CA GLY A 188 -14.89 18.65 -10.24
C GLY A 188 -14.73 18.85 -8.72
N PRO A 189 -15.75 18.48 -7.94
CA PRO A 189 -15.74 18.68 -6.49
C PRO A 189 -14.64 17.87 -5.84
N LYS A 190 -13.88 18.49 -4.92
CA LYS A 190 -12.81 17.84 -4.18
C LYS A 190 -13.38 16.92 -3.08
N PRO A 191 -12.70 15.81 -2.73
CA PRO A 191 -13.22 14.81 -1.77
C PRO A 191 -13.11 15.26 -0.31
N ALA A 192 -13.05 16.55 -0.04
CA ALA A 192 -12.86 17.11 1.30
C ALA A 192 -14.16 17.55 1.99
N ALA A 193 -15.33 17.38 1.34
CA ALA A 193 -16.60 17.84 1.91
C ALA A 193 -17.06 16.96 3.10
N TYR A 194 -16.84 15.65 3.04
CA TYR A 194 -17.19 14.70 4.09
C TYR A 194 -15.90 14.01 4.54
N GLN A 195 -15.38 14.39 5.69
CA GLN A 195 -14.12 13.89 6.21
C GLN A 195 -14.35 12.89 7.34
N GLN A 196 -13.46 11.90 7.42
CA GLN A 196 -13.32 11.01 8.56
C GLN A 196 -11.87 11.09 9.03
N ALA A 197 -11.69 11.26 10.33
CA ALA A 197 -10.37 11.35 10.94
C ALA A 197 -10.28 10.41 12.14
N ASP A 198 -9.14 9.76 12.27
CA ASP A 198 -8.84 8.84 13.36
C ASP A 198 -7.34 8.72 13.56
N GLY A 199 -6.93 8.44 14.79
CA GLY A 199 -5.55 8.29 15.19
C GLY A 199 -5.31 7.06 16.05
N THR A 200 -4.06 6.60 16.08
CA THR A 200 -3.67 5.49 16.95
C THR A 200 -2.19 5.51 17.24
N LYS A 201 -1.76 5.04 18.41
CA LYS A 201 -0.34 5.00 18.80
C LYS A 201 0.41 3.85 18.16
N LEU A 202 1.63 4.10 17.69
CA LEU A 202 2.60 3.13 17.19
C LEU A 202 3.84 3.13 18.08
N LYS A 203 4.35 1.93 18.38
CA LYS A 203 5.65 1.78 19.05
C LYS A 203 6.79 1.97 18.05
N LEU A 204 7.65 2.94 18.31
CA LEU A 204 8.86 3.20 17.53
C LEU A 204 10.09 2.49 18.14
N GLN A 205 11.16 2.46 17.37
CA GLN A 205 12.47 2.04 17.85
C GLN A 205 12.92 2.96 18.98
N ALA A 206 13.51 2.38 20.01
CA ALA A 206 14.07 3.16 21.09
C ALA A 206 15.25 4.01 20.58
N GLN A 207 15.26 5.26 20.96
CA GLN A 207 16.45 6.12 20.86
C GLN A 207 17.06 6.18 22.26
N GLY A 208 18.21 5.49 22.46
CA GLY A 208 18.78 5.30 23.77
C GLY A 208 17.94 4.37 24.67
N HIS A 209 17.71 4.76 25.93
CA HIS A 209 16.96 3.95 26.91
C HIS A 209 15.44 4.10 26.81
N ASN A 210 14.90 5.06 26.05
CA ASN A 210 13.47 5.34 25.97
C ASN A 210 12.83 4.60 24.81
N ALA A 211 11.80 3.79 25.11
CA ALA A 211 10.94 3.23 24.09
C ALA A 211 10.13 4.36 23.43
N GLY A 212 10.39 4.62 22.16
CA GLY A 212 9.68 5.63 21.40
C GLY A 212 8.25 5.22 21.09
N SER A 213 7.34 6.19 21.02
CA SER A 213 6.02 6.04 20.42
C SER A 213 5.69 7.27 19.59
N ALA A 214 4.87 7.10 18.57
CA ALA A 214 4.33 8.19 17.79
C ALA A 214 2.84 7.93 17.50
N ASP A 215 2.09 9.00 17.29
CA ASP A 215 0.72 8.88 16.83
C ASP A 215 0.73 8.66 15.32
N LEU A 216 0.01 7.64 14.88
CA LEU A 216 -0.38 7.48 13.49
C LEU A 216 -1.71 8.22 13.31
N ARG A 217 -1.80 9.08 12.32
CA ARG A 217 -3.01 9.84 12.02
C ARG A 217 -3.36 9.70 10.55
N LEU A 218 -4.66 9.59 10.29
CA LEU A 218 -5.19 9.42 8.94
C LEU A 218 -6.47 10.25 8.80
N VAL A 219 -6.51 11.05 7.75
CA VAL A 219 -7.71 11.76 7.32
C VAL A 219 -8.08 11.26 5.93
N VAL A 220 -9.30 10.79 5.81
CA VAL A 220 -9.88 10.39 4.53
C VAL A 220 -11.10 11.26 4.25
N GLY A 221 -11.47 11.37 2.99
CA GLY A 221 -12.64 12.15 2.62
C GLY A 221 -13.38 11.59 1.43
N SER A 222 -14.59 12.07 1.22
CA SER A 222 -15.42 11.73 0.07
C SER A 222 -16.17 12.96 -0.45
N ARG A 223 -16.57 12.89 -1.73
CA ARG A 223 -17.31 13.98 -2.40
C ARG A 223 -18.78 14.00 -2.00
N THR A 224 -19.31 12.85 -1.65
CA THR A 224 -20.69 12.66 -1.19
C THR A 224 -20.68 11.92 0.14
N PRO A 225 -21.76 11.97 0.94
CA PRO A 225 -21.79 11.36 2.29
C PRO A 225 -21.33 9.91 2.33
N HIS A 226 -21.70 9.13 1.33
CA HIS A 226 -21.40 7.70 1.24
C HIS A 226 -20.49 7.33 0.05
N GLY A 227 -19.90 8.31 -0.60
CA GLY A 227 -18.98 8.14 -1.74
C GLY A 227 -17.69 7.39 -1.38
N PRO A 228 -16.90 7.01 -2.39
CA PRO A 228 -15.59 6.38 -2.17
C PRO A 228 -14.70 7.28 -1.30
N LEU A 229 -13.95 6.64 -0.39
CA LEU A 229 -12.98 7.35 0.44
C LEU A 229 -11.66 7.51 -0.31
N GLU A 230 -11.11 8.70 -0.25
CA GLU A 230 -9.78 9.05 -0.74
C GLU A 230 -8.93 9.53 0.44
N VAL A 231 -7.63 9.27 0.43
CA VAL A 231 -6.70 9.78 1.46
C VAL A 231 -6.52 11.27 1.23
N LEU A 232 -6.73 12.06 2.28
CA LEU A 232 -6.53 13.51 2.26
C LEU A 232 -5.23 13.90 2.93
N ASP A 233 -4.88 13.22 4.04
CA ASP A 233 -3.62 13.38 4.75
C ASP A 233 -3.33 12.14 5.62
N TYR A 234 -2.06 11.89 5.89
CA TYR A 234 -1.59 10.82 6.77
C TYR A 234 -0.27 11.22 7.41
N SER A 235 0.00 10.73 8.62
CA SER A 235 1.24 11.07 9.29
C SER A 235 1.68 10.06 10.36
N VAL A 236 2.94 10.19 10.75
CA VAL A 236 3.56 9.50 11.88
C VAL A 236 4.25 10.54 12.74
N GLY A 237 3.63 10.91 13.85
CA GLY A 237 4.17 11.83 14.84
C GLY A 237 3.68 13.27 14.76
N ASP A 238 3.03 13.67 13.66
CA ASP A 238 2.51 15.05 13.55
C ASP A 238 1.27 15.24 14.43
N SER A 239 1.03 16.47 14.86
CA SER A 239 -0.18 16.90 15.56
C SER A 239 -1.37 17.04 14.59
N TRP A 240 -2.59 17.12 15.14
CA TRP A 240 -3.77 17.45 14.33
C TRP A 240 -3.71 18.85 13.71
N ASP A 241 -3.03 19.80 14.37
CA ASP A 241 -2.83 21.16 13.85
C ASP A 241 -1.94 21.17 12.60
N GLU A 242 -0.84 20.40 12.61
CA GLU A 242 0.03 20.26 11.44
C GLU A 242 -0.70 19.62 10.27
N ILE A 243 -1.52 18.60 10.52
CA ILE A 243 -2.40 17.99 9.51
C ILE A 243 -3.41 19.02 8.99
N SER A 244 -4.05 19.77 9.89
CA SER A 244 -5.00 20.84 9.52
C SER A 244 -4.36 21.88 8.60
N GLN A 245 -3.14 22.29 8.91
CA GLN A 245 -2.41 23.26 8.09
C GLN A 245 -2.20 22.74 6.67
N ARG A 246 -1.76 21.48 6.51
CA ARG A 246 -1.59 20.85 5.18
C ARG A 246 -2.91 20.70 4.44
N LEU A 247 -3.98 20.31 5.16
CA LEU A 247 -5.32 20.20 4.57
C LEU A 247 -5.85 21.53 4.08
N ARG A 248 -5.69 22.62 4.84
CA ARG A 248 -6.13 23.98 4.45
C ARG A 248 -5.38 24.48 3.20
N GLN A 249 -4.11 24.15 3.05
CA GLN A 249 -3.35 24.46 1.83
C GLN A 249 -3.92 23.75 0.59
N ARG A 250 -4.32 22.47 0.73
CA ARG A 250 -4.89 21.68 -0.38
C ARG A 250 -6.38 21.96 -0.61
N PHE A 251 -7.12 22.20 0.47
CA PHE A 251 -8.58 22.40 0.52
C PHE A 251 -8.91 23.65 1.33
N PRO A 252 -9.01 24.82 0.69
CA PRO A 252 -9.22 26.08 1.43
C PRO A 252 -10.54 26.15 2.23
N LYS A 253 -11.54 25.36 1.83
CA LYS A 253 -12.81 25.27 2.56
C LYS A 253 -12.77 24.14 3.58
N PRO A 254 -13.22 24.38 4.82
CA PRO A 254 -13.36 23.33 5.81
C PRO A 254 -14.39 22.27 5.35
N PRO A 255 -14.40 21.06 5.96
CA PRO A 255 -15.39 20.06 5.64
C PRO A 255 -16.81 20.51 5.98
N LYS A 256 -17.80 20.05 5.23
CA LYS A 256 -19.22 20.19 5.59
C LYS A 256 -19.55 19.30 6.78
N VAL A 257 -19.00 18.08 6.75
CA VAL A 257 -19.20 17.08 7.81
C VAL A 257 -17.84 16.48 8.18
N LEU A 258 -17.57 16.41 9.46
CA LEU A 258 -16.42 15.74 10.05
C LEU A 258 -16.91 14.61 10.97
N ILE A 259 -16.43 13.40 10.75
CA ILE A 259 -16.72 12.23 11.60
C ILE A 259 -15.43 11.82 12.31
N SER A 260 -15.47 11.70 13.64
CA SER A 260 -14.32 11.25 14.45
C SER A 260 -14.76 10.34 15.60
N ASP A 261 -13.79 9.69 16.25
CA ASP A 261 -14.04 8.80 17.39
C ASP A 261 -14.36 9.54 18.70
N GLY A 262 -14.20 10.86 18.71
CA GLY A 262 -14.43 11.73 19.87
C GLY A 262 -13.15 12.14 20.61
N GLU A 263 -11.98 11.99 19.99
CA GLU A 263 -10.76 12.69 20.41
C GLU A 263 -10.97 14.19 20.21
N GLU A 264 -10.93 14.98 21.31
CA GLU A 264 -11.27 16.41 21.31
C GLU A 264 -10.40 17.22 20.32
N GLY A 265 -9.13 16.91 20.21
CA GLY A 265 -8.21 17.61 19.28
C GLY A 265 -8.55 17.46 17.80
N ILE A 266 -9.38 16.49 17.39
CA ILE A 266 -9.76 16.31 15.99
C ILE A 266 -10.72 17.42 15.53
N PRO A 267 -11.89 17.62 16.18
CA PRO A 267 -12.81 18.68 15.76
C PRO A 267 -12.20 20.08 15.97
N GLU A 268 -11.42 20.31 17.02
CA GLU A 268 -10.75 21.58 17.27
C GLU A 268 -9.80 21.98 16.12
N ALA A 269 -9.04 21.01 15.58
CA ALA A 269 -8.09 21.28 14.52
C ALA A 269 -8.74 21.30 13.11
N LEU A 270 -9.67 20.37 12.83
CA LEU A 270 -10.14 20.09 11.47
C LEU A 270 -11.50 20.73 11.14
N ALA A 271 -12.35 21.00 12.13
CA ALA A 271 -13.65 21.62 11.89
C ALA A 271 -13.51 23.13 11.64
N GLY A 272 -14.43 23.66 10.85
CA GLY A 272 -14.66 25.10 10.72
C GLY A 272 -15.98 25.51 11.41
N PRO A 273 -16.31 26.80 11.46
CA PRO A 273 -17.51 27.30 12.15
C PRO A 273 -18.84 26.68 11.68
N GLU A 274 -18.90 26.30 10.40
CA GLU A 274 -20.09 25.69 9.78
C GLU A 274 -19.98 24.16 9.61
N THR A 275 -18.90 23.55 10.12
CA THR A 275 -18.69 22.12 10.03
C THR A 275 -19.61 21.38 10.98
N LEU A 276 -20.43 20.48 10.47
CA LEU A 276 -21.17 19.53 11.30
C LEU A 276 -20.21 18.47 11.82
N HIS A 277 -19.95 18.42 13.11
CA HIS A 277 -19.21 17.33 13.72
C HIS A 277 -20.15 16.21 14.13
N GLN A 278 -19.90 15.01 13.64
CA GLN A 278 -20.59 13.77 14.02
C GLN A 278 -19.61 12.85 14.75
N ARG A 279 -19.89 12.57 16.00
CA ARG A 279 -19.15 11.57 16.75
C ARG A 279 -19.53 10.17 16.29
N CYS A 280 -18.55 9.32 16.04
CA CYS A 280 -18.76 7.93 15.64
C CYS A 280 -19.63 7.20 16.67
N LEU A 281 -20.81 6.72 16.26
CA LEU A 281 -21.73 6.04 17.17
C LEU A 281 -21.18 4.72 17.71
N VAL A 282 -20.36 4.03 16.93
CA VAL A 282 -19.71 2.78 17.37
C VAL A 282 -18.75 3.07 18.52
N HIS A 283 -17.88 4.06 18.36
CA HIS A 283 -16.96 4.52 19.43
C HIS A 283 -17.75 5.14 20.60
N GLY A 284 -18.78 5.91 20.31
CA GLY A 284 -19.66 6.50 21.31
C GLY A 284 -20.28 5.47 22.24
N ARG A 285 -20.70 4.31 21.69
CA ARG A 285 -21.22 3.21 22.51
C ARG A 285 -20.13 2.46 23.26
N ARG A 286 -19.03 2.18 22.58
CA ARG A 286 -17.93 1.34 23.11
C ARG A 286 -17.13 2.01 24.22
N ASN A 287 -17.03 3.33 24.22
CA ASN A 287 -16.10 4.03 25.10
C ASN A 287 -16.73 4.48 26.46
N LEU A 288 -18.04 4.33 26.63
CA LEU A 288 -18.70 4.62 27.92
C LEU A 288 -18.10 3.85 29.11
N PRO A 289 -17.80 2.53 29.00
CA PRO A 289 -17.16 1.78 30.08
C PRO A 289 -15.83 2.36 30.56
N PHE A 290 -15.07 3.01 29.67
CA PHE A 290 -13.81 3.64 30.05
C PHE A 290 -14.04 4.90 30.89
N ALA A 291 -15.04 5.72 30.57
CA ALA A 291 -15.41 6.89 31.36
C ALA A 291 -15.88 6.47 32.75
N LEU A 292 -16.71 5.43 32.85
CA LEU A 292 -17.17 4.85 34.11
C LEU A 292 -16.00 4.26 34.95
N TYR A 293 -15.03 3.65 34.28
CA TYR A 293 -13.83 3.17 34.96
C TYR A 293 -12.98 4.32 35.52
N GLN A 294 -12.88 5.44 34.78
CA GLN A 294 -12.18 6.65 35.25
C GLN A 294 -12.85 7.26 36.49
N ASP A 295 -14.16 7.14 36.62
CA ASP A 295 -14.93 7.57 37.78
C ASP A 295 -14.88 6.55 38.94
N GLY A 296 -14.14 5.43 38.78
CA GLY A 296 -13.90 4.42 39.84
C GLY A 296 -15.07 3.48 40.12
N TYR A 297 -16.06 3.37 39.20
CA TYR A 297 -17.26 2.56 39.45
C TYR A 297 -17.04 1.05 39.30
N PRO A 298 -17.60 0.24 40.22
CA PRO A 298 -17.58 -1.23 40.14
C PRO A 298 -18.34 -1.72 38.89
N LYS A 299 -18.00 -2.93 38.41
CA LYS A 299 -18.59 -3.50 37.21
C LYS A 299 -20.13 -3.61 37.28
N ALA A 300 -20.68 -4.00 38.43
CA ALA A 300 -22.13 -4.18 38.63
C ALA A 300 -22.92 -2.86 38.43
N ASP A 301 -22.36 -1.75 38.90
CA ASP A 301 -23.00 -0.42 38.74
C ASP A 301 -22.82 0.10 37.32
N ARG A 302 -21.69 -0.23 36.67
CA ARG A 302 -21.45 0.06 35.26
C ARG A 302 -22.51 -0.60 34.35
N ASP A 303 -22.84 -1.87 34.58
CA ASP A 303 -23.79 -2.64 33.77
C ASP A 303 -25.17 -1.94 33.71
N ARG A 304 -25.62 -1.33 34.82
CA ARG A 304 -26.90 -0.59 34.87
C ARG A 304 -26.86 0.70 34.05
N ILE A 305 -25.75 1.42 34.09
CA ILE A 305 -25.58 2.67 33.32
C ILE A 305 -25.42 2.35 31.83
N GLU A 306 -24.62 1.34 31.50
CA GLU A 306 -24.45 0.84 30.14
C GLU A 306 -25.76 0.35 29.53
N GLN A 307 -26.59 -0.36 30.29
CA GLN A 307 -27.90 -0.80 29.85
C GLN A 307 -28.87 0.37 29.60
N ALA A 308 -28.86 1.38 30.47
CA ALA A 308 -29.68 2.58 30.28
C ALA A 308 -29.19 3.39 29.04
N PHE A 309 -27.88 3.50 28.86
CA PHE A 309 -27.26 4.11 27.70
C PHE A 309 -27.58 3.37 26.40
N GLY A 310 -27.57 2.04 26.46
CA GLY A 310 -27.90 1.15 25.33
C GLY A 310 -29.37 1.22 24.91
N ARG A 311 -30.25 1.91 25.66
CA ARG A 311 -31.67 2.13 25.32
C ARG A 311 -31.94 3.48 24.69
N ILE A 312 -30.93 4.31 24.47
CA ILE A 312 -31.11 5.60 23.80
C ILE A 312 -31.34 5.37 22.30
N PRO A 313 -32.56 5.70 21.76
CA PRO A 313 -32.94 5.26 20.41
C PRO A 313 -31.98 5.73 19.32
N GLY A 314 -31.59 7.01 19.33
CA GLY A 314 -30.67 7.57 18.34
C GLY A 314 -29.25 6.99 18.38
N LEU A 315 -28.81 6.38 19.48
CA LEU A 315 -27.52 5.68 19.52
C LEU A 315 -27.58 4.26 19.01
N GLN A 316 -28.76 3.66 18.86
CA GLN A 316 -28.91 2.26 18.44
C GLN A 316 -28.96 2.11 16.91
N LEU A 317 -29.27 3.16 16.18
CA LEU A 317 -29.35 3.12 14.74
C LEU A 317 -28.01 2.73 14.10
N CYS A 318 -28.06 1.78 13.22
CA CYS A 318 -26.97 1.49 12.29
C CYS A 318 -27.21 2.18 10.95
N GLN A 319 -26.18 2.21 10.09
CA GLN A 319 -26.26 2.87 8.79
C GLN A 319 -27.38 2.27 7.90
N ALA A 320 -27.62 0.95 7.99
CA ALA A 320 -28.64 0.26 7.21
C ALA A 320 -30.07 0.63 7.67
N GLU A 321 -30.26 0.85 8.96
CA GLU A 321 -31.55 1.29 9.52
C GLU A 321 -31.79 2.75 9.17
N LEU A 322 -30.78 3.61 9.29
CA LEU A 322 -30.90 5.00 8.86
C LEU A 322 -31.25 5.14 7.38
N ALA A 323 -30.74 4.26 6.53
CA ALA A 323 -31.07 4.26 5.09
C ALA A 323 -32.51 3.89 4.80
N ARG A 324 -33.25 3.31 5.77
CA ARG A 324 -34.68 2.98 5.66
C ARG A 324 -35.59 4.06 6.21
N VAL A 325 -35.06 5.02 6.93
CA VAL A 325 -35.81 6.17 7.43
C VAL A 325 -36.21 7.03 6.23
N ASP A 326 -37.49 7.32 6.10
CA ASP A 326 -37.95 8.26 5.09
C ASP A 326 -37.48 9.67 5.43
N PRO A 327 -36.61 10.27 4.65
CA PRO A 327 -36.05 11.59 4.94
C PRO A 327 -37.11 12.71 4.84
N THR A 328 -38.28 12.45 4.28
CA THR A 328 -39.40 13.40 4.18
C THR A 328 -40.31 13.34 5.39
N ASP A 329 -40.30 12.24 6.16
CA ASP A 329 -41.06 12.10 7.40
C ASP A 329 -40.44 12.86 8.56
N LYS A 330 -40.47 14.19 8.47
CA LYS A 330 -39.95 15.08 9.50
C LYS A 330 -40.54 14.89 10.89
N PRO A 331 -41.88 14.59 11.04
CA PRO A 331 -42.45 14.27 12.36
C PRO A 331 -41.77 13.07 13.01
N ALA A 332 -41.63 11.93 12.33
CA ALA A 332 -41.01 10.73 12.88
C ALA A 332 -39.53 10.98 13.25
N ILE A 333 -38.77 11.70 12.39
CA ILE A 333 -37.36 12.07 12.68
C ILE A 333 -37.28 12.96 13.92
N ARG A 334 -38.21 13.91 14.07
CA ARG A 334 -38.25 14.80 15.25
C ARG A 334 -38.57 14.00 16.52
N GLU A 335 -39.57 13.13 16.48
CA GLU A 335 -39.94 12.27 17.60
C GLU A 335 -38.73 11.39 18.03
N LEU A 336 -38.01 10.80 17.09
CA LEU A 336 -36.82 10.03 17.37
C LEU A 336 -35.70 10.88 18.03
N LEU A 337 -35.47 12.11 17.56
CA LEU A 337 -34.51 13.04 18.14
C LEU A 337 -34.91 13.41 19.57
N GLU A 338 -36.15 13.84 19.78
CA GLU A 338 -36.66 14.23 21.08
C GLU A 338 -36.65 13.08 22.10
N ALA A 339 -37.07 11.86 21.68
CA ALA A 339 -37.00 10.67 22.51
C ALA A 339 -35.51 10.37 22.92
N SER A 340 -34.58 10.53 21.99
CA SER A 340 -33.15 10.32 22.27
C SER A 340 -32.61 11.38 23.23
N GLU A 341 -32.93 12.64 23.04
CA GLU A 341 -32.52 13.73 23.94
C GLU A 341 -33.11 13.57 25.37
N GLN A 342 -34.38 13.19 25.47
CA GLN A 342 -35.01 12.91 26.76
C GLN A 342 -34.36 11.71 27.46
N ALA A 343 -34.02 10.64 26.73
CA ALA A 343 -33.31 9.50 27.29
C ALA A 343 -31.90 9.88 27.81
N PHE A 344 -31.18 10.72 27.08
CA PHE A 344 -29.90 11.28 27.54
C PHE A 344 -30.04 12.15 28.79
N LEU A 345 -31.05 13.01 28.83
CA LEU A 345 -31.33 13.84 30.00
C LEU A 345 -31.73 13.00 31.23
N ALA A 346 -32.50 11.93 31.02
CA ALA A 346 -32.82 10.98 32.09
C ALA A 346 -31.58 10.26 32.62
N LEU A 347 -30.67 9.85 31.74
CA LEU A 347 -29.39 9.26 32.12
C LEU A 347 -28.51 10.30 32.87
N LYS A 348 -28.41 11.53 32.37
CA LYS A 348 -27.68 12.62 33.03
C LYS A 348 -28.12 12.85 34.49
N ARG A 349 -29.44 12.77 34.76
CA ARG A 349 -29.97 12.91 36.12
C ARG A 349 -29.48 11.84 37.09
N ARG A 350 -29.16 10.62 36.55
CA ARG A 350 -28.60 9.49 37.30
C ARG A 350 -27.08 9.59 37.48
N LEU A 351 -26.43 10.59 36.92
CA LEU A 351 -24.97 10.81 36.94
C LEU A 351 -24.66 12.15 37.60
N PRO A 352 -24.71 12.26 38.95
CA PRO A 352 -24.30 13.47 39.65
C PRO A 352 -22.89 13.88 39.32
N ALA A 353 -22.64 15.17 39.15
CA ALA A 353 -21.32 15.64 38.70
C ALA A 353 -20.19 15.34 39.70
N ALA A 354 -20.53 15.27 40.99
CA ALA A 354 -19.57 14.97 42.05
C ALA A 354 -19.04 13.55 41.96
N ASP A 355 -19.90 12.61 41.57
CA ASP A 355 -19.57 11.18 41.57
C ASP A 355 -19.13 10.70 40.17
N PHE A 356 -19.60 11.35 39.10
CA PHE A 356 -19.40 10.94 37.71
C PHE A 356 -18.85 12.05 36.80
N PRO A 357 -17.73 12.71 37.14
CA PRO A 357 -17.23 13.84 36.35
C PRO A 357 -16.89 13.45 34.92
N HIS A 358 -16.22 12.29 34.70
CA HIS A 358 -15.83 11.82 33.37
C HIS A 358 -17.00 11.29 32.57
N THR A 359 -17.81 10.41 33.16
CA THR A 359 -18.98 9.81 32.49
C THR A 359 -20.00 10.89 32.10
N ARG A 360 -20.25 11.84 32.99
CA ARG A 360 -21.19 12.94 32.72
C ARG A 360 -20.72 13.82 31.57
N ARG A 361 -19.44 14.22 31.53
CA ARG A 361 -18.86 14.97 30.42
C ARG A 361 -19.00 14.19 29.12
N TYR A 362 -18.69 12.89 29.16
CA TYR A 362 -18.80 12.00 28.02
C TYR A 362 -20.22 11.92 27.45
N VAL A 363 -21.22 11.72 28.33
CA VAL A 363 -22.65 11.65 27.93
C VAL A 363 -23.13 12.98 27.37
N LEU A 364 -22.75 14.11 27.96
CA LEU A 364 -23.11 15.44 27.47
C LEU A 364 -22.55 15.73 26.08
N GLY A 365 -21.29 15.38 25.81
CA GLY A 365 -20.70 15.53 24.47
C GLY A 365 -21.46 14.69 23.42
N LEU A 366 -21.97 13.51 23.78
CA LEU A 366 -22.75 12.70 22.87
C LEU A 366 -24.16 13.26 22.56
N ILE A 367 -24.73 14.09 23.40
CA ILE A 367 -25.99 14.78 23.07
C ILE A 367 -25.75 15.75 21.90
N GLU A 368 -24.65 16.45 21.89
CA GLU A 368 -24.30 17.41 20.85
C GLU A 368 -23.82 16.70 19.58
N ASP A 369 -22.76 15.92 19.70
CA ASP A 369 -22.05 15.35 18.57
C ASP A 369 -22.59 14.00 18.09
N GLY A 370 -23.12 13.19 19.00
CA GLY A 370 -23.64 11.85 18.67
C GLY A 370 -24.99 11.89 17.97
N LEU A 371 -25.83 12.89 18.24
CA LEU A 371 -27.14 13.07 17.59
C LEU A 371 -27.10 14.08 16.43
N ALA A 372 -25.93 14.58 16.06
CA ALA A 372 -25.76 15.56 14.99
C ALA A 372 -26.36 15.07 13.65
N TYR A 373 -26.26 13.77 13.36
CA TYR A 373 -26.84 13.18 12.16
C TYR A 373 -28.37 13.29 12.07
N LEU A 374 -29.10 13.16 13.21
CA LEU A 374 -30.56 13.33 13.25
C LEU A 374 -30.95 14.80 13.02
N ARG A 375 -30.25 15.73 13.63
CA ARG A 375 -30.45 17.16 13.40
C ARG A 375 -30.20 17.52 11.95
N HIS A 376 -29.14 16.98 11.36
CA HIS A 376 -28.81 17.18 9.96
C HIS A 376 -29.88 16.60 9.04
N LEU A 377 -30.33 15.35 9.30
CA LEU A 377 -31.38 14.70 8.54
C LEU A 377 -32.68 15.50 8.60
N LEU A 378 -33.09 15.97 9.81
CA LEU A 378 -34.26 16.80 10.01
C LEU A 378 -34.19 18.13 9.24
N ALA A 379 -33.01 18.76 9.24
CA ALA A 379 -32.79 20.05 8.58
C ALA A 379 -32.72 19.96 7.06
N THR A 380 -32.01 18.94 6.54
CA THR A 380 -31.63 18.88 5.12
C THR A 380 -32.30 17.74 4.34
N GLY A 381 -32.89 16.74 5.00
CA GLY A 381 -33.35 15.50 4.38
C GLY A 381 -32.18 14.58 3.89
N GLN A 382 -30.95 14.87 4.25
CA GLN A 382 -29.79 14.11 3.81
C GLN A 382 -29.20 13.28 4.94
N THR A 383 -28.86 12.03 4.65
CA THR A 383 -28.12 11.17 5.58
C THR A 383 -26.62 11.41 5.50
N ILE A 384 -25.93 11.23 6.63
CA ILE A 384 -24.49 11.24 6.72
C ILE A 384 -23.97 9.93 7.32
N PRO A 385 -22.68 9.58 7.18
CA PRO A 385 -22.13 8.41 7.86
C PRO A 385 -22.22 8.54 9.39
N LEU A 386 -22.69 7.46 10.04
CA LEU A 386 -22.83 7.39 11.50
C LEU A 386 -21.55 6.97 12.22
N SER A 387 -20.57 6.48 11.48
CA SER A 387 -19.38 5.89 12.07
C SER A 387 -18.16 6.04 11.19
N THR A 388 -16.99 5.85 11.81
CA THR A 388 -15.69 5.72 11.17
C THR A 388 -15.39 4.29 10.69
N ASN A 389 -16.37 3.38 10.65
CA ASN A 389 -16.16 1.97 10.31
C ASN A 389 -15.44 1.76 8.97
N ARG A 390 -15.68 2.62 7.98
CA ARG A 390 -14.97 2.56 6.69
C ARG A 390 -13.51 2.92 6.85
N LEU A 391 -13.20 3.92 7.65
CA LEU A 391 -11.82 4.28 8.01
C LEU A 391 -11.19 3.18 8.87
N GLU A 392 -11.92 2.58 9.81
CA GLU A 392 -11.44 1.44 10.61
C GLU A 392 -11.13 0.22 9.74
N SER A 393 -11.89 -0.01 8.67
CA SER A 393 -11.59 -1.06 7.69
C SER A 393 -10.24 -0.82 6.98
N ILE A 394 -9.90 0.43 6.69
CA ILE A 394 -8.58 0.80 6.16
C ILE A 394 -7.52 0.56 7.25
N TRP A 395 -7.77 1.06 8.46
CA TRP A 395 -6.87 0.87 9.60
C TRP A 395 -6.59 -0.60 9.90
N SER A 396 -7.58 -1.49 9.84
CA SER A 396 -7.39 -2.91 10.14
C SER A 396 -6.30 -3.54 9.25
N ARG A 397 -6.27 -3.19 7.97
CA ARG A 397 -5.26 -3.66 7.01
C ARG A 397 -3.88 -3.06 7.30
N VAL A 398 -3.83 -1.75 7.55
CA VAL A 398 -2.59 -1.02 7.85
C VAL A 398 -2.00 -1.46 9.19
N LEU A 399 -2.83 -1.55 10.24
CA LEU A 399 -2.39 -1.88 11.58
C LEU A 399 -1.94 -3.33 11.73
N LEU A 400 -2.52 -4.25 10.97
CA LEU A 400 -2.01 -5.62 10.88
C LEU A 400 -0.50 -5.59 10.57
N ARG A 401 -0.12 -4.82 9.56
CA ARG A 401 1.29 -4.72 9.13
C ARG A 401 2.15 -3.92 10.10
N LEU A 402 1.68 -2.79 10.58
CA LEU A 402 2.48 -1.88 11.41
C LEU A 402 2.57 -2.32 12.87
N LYS A 403 1.48 -2.82 13.48
CA LYS A 403 1.43 -3.17 14.90
C LYS A 403 1.61 -4.66 15.17
N GLN A 404 1.01 -5.53 14.36
CA GLN A 404 0.98 -6.97 14.65
C GLN A 404 2.15 -7.72 14.01
N ILE A 405 2.47 -7.42 12.75
CA ILE A 405 3.54 -8.09 12.00
C ILE A 405 4.87 -7.32 12.10
N GLY A 406 4.83 -6.00 12.12
CA GLY A 406 5.99 -5.14 12.38
C GLY A 406 6.23 -5.02 13.88
N ARG A 407 7.50 -4.95 14.30
CA ARG A 407 7.81 -4.80 15.74
C ARG A 407 7.97 -3.33 16.11
N ARG A 408 9.14 -2.76 15.80
CA ARG A 408 9.46 -1.37 16.10
C ARG A 408 10.00 -0.72 14.83
N TRP A 409 9.50 0.42 14.51
CA TRP A 409 9.81 1.16 13.30
C TRP A 409 10.64 2.40 13.65
N SER A 410 11.52 2.82 12.74
CA SER A 410 11.92 4.23 12.70
C SER A 410 10.74 5.06 12.22
N ALA A 411 10.63 6.32 12.59
CA ALA A 411 9.51 7.16 12.15
C ALA A 411 9.43 7.26 10.60
N PRO A 412 10.53 7.50 9.85
CA PRO A 412 10.48 7.46 8.39
C PRO A 412 10.08 6.09 7.84
N GLY A 413 10.60 5.00 8.42
CA GLY A 413 10.26 3.65 7.98
C GLY A 413 8.79 3.28 8.22
N ALA A 414 8.18 3.81 9.29
CA ALA A 414 6.76 3.67 9.57
C ALA A 414 5.92 4.47 8.56
N LEU A 415 6.32 5.70 8.25
CA LEU A 415 5.63 6.56 7.28
C LEU A 415 5.64 5.92 5.88
N ASN A 416 6.77 5.42 5.42
CA ASN A 416 6.89 4.73 4.14
C ASN A 416 6.03 3.47 4.09
N MET A 417 6.02 2.67 5.17
CA MET A 417 5.15 1.49 5.25
C MET A 417 3.68 1.87 5.29
N LEU A 418 3.31 2.94 6.00
CA LEU A 418 1.95 3.46 6.03
C LEU A 418 1.50 3.87 4.63
N ALA A 419 2.32 4.66 3.91
CA ALA A 419 2.06 5.07 2.54
C ALA A 419 1.86 3.85 1.62
N ALA A 420 2.78 2.88 1.65
CA ALA A 420 2.68 1.68 0.83
C ALA A 420 1.42 0.85 1.14
N CYS A 421 1.06 0.68 2.42
CA CYS A 421 -0.15 -0.01 2.81
C CYS A 421 -1.42 0.72 2.34
N LEU A 422 -1.45 2.05 2.44
CA LEU A 422 -2.59 2.85 1.98
C LEU A 422 -2.75 2.78 0.46
N VAL A 423 -1.66 2.93 -0.32
CA VAL A 423 -1.71 2.78 -1.77
C VAL A 423 -2.13 1.38 -2.18
N TYR A 424 -1.56 0.34 -1.54
CA TYR A 424 -1.92 -1.04 -1.83
C TYR A 424 -3.40 -1.35 -1.54
N ALA A 425 -3.93 -0.81 -0.42
CA ALA A 425 -5.30 -1.08 0.02
C ALA A 425 -6.36 -0.30 -0.77
N LEU A 426 -6.09 0.95 -1.13
CA LEU A 426 -7.04 1.88 -1.72
C LEU A 426 -6.84 2.08 -3.23
N HIS A 427 -5.62 1.93 -3.71
CA HIS A 427 -5.22 2.18 -5.09
C HIS A 427 -4.34 1.05 -5.65
N PRO A 428 -4.84 -0.22 -5.67
CA PRO A 428 -4.03 -1.38 -6.06
C PRO A 428 -3.46 -1.26 -7.48
N GLN A 429 -4.17 -0.58 -8.36
CA GLN A 429 -3.69 -0.31 -9.72
C GLN A 429 -2.47 0.63 -9.71
N ARG A 430 -2.50 1.73 -8.95
CA ARG A 430 -1.35 2.64 -8.80
C ARG A 430 -0.14 1.93 -8.17
N TYR A 431 -0.39 1.01 -7.23
CA TYR A 431 0.67 0.19 -6.67
C TYR A 431 1.32 -0.70 -7.74
N ALA A 432 0.50 -1.35 -8.58
CA ALA A 432 0.99 -2.17 -9.69
C ALA A 432 1.73 -1.35 -10.76
N GLU A 433 1.27 -0.14 -11.07
CA GLU A 433 1.95 0.80 -11.96
C GLU A 433 3.33 1.21 -11.42
N ALA A 434 3.42 1.53 -10.12
CA ALA A 434 4.69 1.83 -9.48
C ALA A 434 5.65 0.63 -9.47
N GLU A 435 5.14 -0.60 -9.27
CA GLU A 435 5.94 -1.81 -9.43
C GLU A 435 6.42 -2.01 -10.88
N ALA A 436 5.57 -1.71 -11.87
CA ALA A 436 5.93 -1.81 -13.28
C ALA A 436 7.00 -0.78 -13.66
N ALA A 437 6.89 0.44 -13.18
CA ALA A 437 7.89 1.50 -13.40
C ALA A 437 9.29 1.11 -12.91
N LEU A 438 9.40 0.34 -11.81
CA LEU A 438 10.69 -0.20 -11.36
C LEU A 438 11.32 -1.20 -12.33
N ARG A 439 10.50 -1.89 -13.14
CA ARG A 439 10.96 -2.89 -14.12
C ARG A 439 11.29 -2.28 -15.47
N GLY A 440 10.97 -1.00 -15.69
CA GLY A 440 11.07 -0.30 -16.96
C GLY A 440 9.71 -0.18 -17.67
N GLU A 441 9.50 0.93 -18.35
CA GLU A 441 8.22 1.24 -18.99
C GLU A 441 7.90 0.37 -20.22
N HIS A 442 8.92 -0.22 -20.84
CA HIS A 442 8.76 -1.01 -22.06
C HIS A 442 9.11 -2.48 -21.83
N LEU A 443 8.09 -3.30 -21.70
CA LEU A 443 8.30 -4.76 -21.73
C LEU A 443 8.65 -5.20 -23.13
N PRO A 444 9.76 -5.95 -23.34
CA PRO A 444 10.10 -6.49 -24.64
C PRO A 444 9.04 -7.48 -25.12
N GLN A 445 8.70 -7.44 -26.38
CA GLN A 445 7.87 -8.46 -26.99
C GLN A 445 8.74 -9.71 -27.20
N VAL A 446 8.27 -10.84 -26.67
CA VAL A 446 8.93 -12.13 -26.80
C VAL A 446 8.00 -13.07 -27.55
N SER A 447 8.45 -13.61 -28.69
CA SER A 447 7.77 -14.68 -29.40
C SER A 447 8.62 -15.94 -29.37
N VAL A 448 7.99 -17.08 -29.16
CA VAL A 448 8.64 -18.40 -29.21
C VAL A 448 8.08 -19.12 -30.43
N LEU A 449 8.96 -19.52 -31.35
CA LEU A 449 8.62 -20.31 -32.52
C LEU A 449 9.26 -21.71 -32.38
N ILE A 450 8.43 -22.73 -32.36
CA ILE A 450 8.88 -24.10 -32.40
C ILE A 450 8.91 -24.51 -33.89
N THR A 451 10.11 -24.69 -34.45
CA THR A 451 10.30 -25.02 -35.87
C THR A 451 10.29 -26.54 -36.15
N SER A 452 10.64 -27.35 -35.16
CA SER A 452 10.56 -28.81 -35.26
C SER A 452 10.41 -29.41 -33.86
N LEU A 453 9.68 -30.51 -33.76
CA LEU A 453 9.58 -31.37 -32.58
C LEU A 453 9.84 -32.81 -33.04
N GLU A 454 10.95 -33.38 -32.61
CA GLU A 454 11.28 -34.76 -32.83
C GLU A 454 11.18 -35.53 -31.51
N THR A 455 10.39 -36.60 -31.51
CA THR A 455 10.34 -37.54 -30.39
C THR A 455 11.03 -38.83 -30.79
N VAL A 456 12.15 -39.12 -30.15
CA VAL A 456 12.88 -40.39 -30.34
C VAL A 456 12.58 -41.26 -29.12
N TRP A 457 11.82 -42.33 -29.34
CA TRP A 457 11.63 -43.34 -28.31
C TRP A 457 12.72 -44.42 -28.51
N ALA A 458 13.54 -44.65 -27.48
CA ALA A 458 14.42 -45.79 -27.47
C ALA A 458 13.55 -47.03 -27.36
N SER A 459 13.69 -47.90 -28.35
CA SER A 459 13.03 -49.21 -28.43
C SER A 459 13.61 -50.19 -27.41
#